data_983ef4d5407be6d8cde02754d0287fd2
#
_entry.id   983ef4d5407be6d8cde02754d0287fd2
#
_cell.length_a   1.000
_cell.length_b   1.000
_cell.length_c   1.000
_cell.angle_alpha   90.00
_cell.angle_beta   90.00
_cell.angle_gamma   90.00
#
_symmetry.space_group_name_H-M   'P 1'
#
loop_
_entity.id
_entity.type
_entity.pdbx_description
1 polymer ?
#
loop_
_entity_poly.entity_id
_entity_poly.type
_entity_poly.pdbx_seq_one_letter_code
_entity_poly.pdbx_strand_id
1 'polypeptide(L)'
;AGQFALTDGAEGYRANYNSLDLAGNKEMIMYKKYVVGLLYHATQDYCCGSTQTNGLSRSAFNAYLMKDGSLPTGDDKGRLGTADEGYNAGKPVIIDLLDARDPRLAQQIDGYLGYVGNGRIRYEGMPGQETAAENTVSTGYGITKFDEPVTPSKFRQATNGNETDGPIFWLAEIILNNAEAYAELGNEAKAAENINKLRARAGMPTLKLQNDPANNMGVSDLIWEVRRERRVELMFDLNDRYWSLI
;
A
#
# COMPACT_ATOMS: atom_id res chain seq x y z
N ALA A 1 3.44 -19.46 -22.99
CA ALA A 1 2.44 -18.66 -22.28
C ALA A 1 2.64 -18.92 -20.79
N GLY A 2 2.92 -17.87 -20.02
CA GLY A 2 3.26 -18.01 -18.62
C GLY A 2 2.09 -18.51 -17.78
N GLN A 3 2.38 -19.35 -16.81
CA GLN A 3 1.42 -19.81 -15.81
C GLN A 3 0.95 -18.63 -14.93
N PHE A 4 1.80 -17.61 -14.73
CA PHE A 4 1.57 -16.44 -13.89
C PHE A 4 1.44 -15.16 -14.71
N ALA A 5 0.65 -14.21 -14.22
CA ALA A 5 0.46 -12.89 -14.81
C ALA A 5 0.12 -11.90 -13.70
N LEU A 6 0.55 -10.63 -13.87
CA LEU A 6 0.10 -9.55 -13.00
C LEU A 6 -1.40 -9.34 -13.11
N THR A 7 -2.03 -8.94 -12.02
CA THR A 7 -3.41 -8.46 -12.00
C THR A 7 -3.53 -7.11 -12.73
N ASP A 8 -4.73 -6.74 -13.15
CA ASP A 8 -4.96 -5.52 -13.91
C ASP A 8 -5.28 -4.32 -12.99
N GLY A 9 -4.60 -3.21 -13.23
CA GLY A 9 -4.88 -1.93 -12.59
C GLY A 9 -4.58 -1.88 -11.09
N ALA A 10 -4.82 -0.73 -10.49
CA ALA A 10 -4.62 -0.51 -9.07
C ALA A 10 -5.63 -1.30 -8.21
N GLU A 11 -6.85 -1.48 -8.69
CA GLU A 11 -7.85 -2.31 -8.00
C GLU A 11 -7.45 -3.78 -7.99
N GLY A 12 -6.92 -4.30 -9.11
CA GLY A 12 -6.36 -5.63 -9.17
C GLY A 12 -5.16 -5.81 -8.23
N TYR A 13 -4.33 -4.78 -8.07
CA TYR A 13 -3.28 -4.76 -7.06
C TYR A 13 -3.86 -5.00 -5.66
N ARG A 14 -4.90 -4.25 -5.26
CA ARG A 14 -5.53 -4.41 -3.94
C ARG A 14 -6.18 -5.78 -3.76
N ALA A 15 -6.75 -6.35 -4.81
CA ALA A 15 -7.37 -7.66 -4.77
C ALA A 15 -6.41 -8.80 -4.37
N ASN A 16 -5.11 -8.59 -4.48
CA ASN A 16 -4.09 -9.52 -3.97
C ASN A 16 -4.13 -9.64 -2.44
N TYR A 17 -4.68 -8.65 -1.73
CA TYR A 17 -4.58 -8.52 -0.27
C TYR A 17 -5.92 -8.58 0.47
N ASN A 18 -7.02 -8.39 -0.24
CA ASN A 18 -8.36 -8.35 0.36
C ASN A 18 -9.34 -9.36 -0.24
N SER A 19 -8.86 -10.35 -0.96
CA SER A 19 -9.69 -11.38 -1.56
C SER A 19 -10.03 -12.50 -0.57
N LEU A 20 -11.27 -12.97 -0.62
CA LEU A 20 -11.71 -14.17 0.10
C LEU A 20 -11.25 -15.47 -0.58
N ASP A 21 -10.80 -15.40 -1.81
CA ASP A 21 -10.29 -16.55 -2.56
C ASP A 21 -9.23 -16.12 -3.59
N LEU A 22 -7.99 -16.53 -3.35
CA LEU A 22 -6.86 -16.29 -4.25
C LEU A 22 -6.59 -17.45 -5.22
N ALA A 23 -7.36 -18.53 -5.21
CA ALA A 23 -7.09 -19.70 -6.03
C ALA A 23 -7.06 -19.42 -7.54
N GLY A 24 -7.86 -18.45 -8.01
CA GLY A 24 -7.89 -18.02 -9.41
C GLY A 24 -6.95 -16.87 -9.76
N ASN A 25 -6.25 -16.32 -8.77
CA ASN A 25 -5.39 -15.16 -8.97
C ASN A 25 -4.04 -15.60 -9.55
N LYS A 26 -3.79 -15.24 -10.82
CA LYS A 26 -2.56 -15.64 -11.55
C LYS A 26 -1.30 -14.94 -11.06
N GLU A 27 -1.40 -13.92 -10.25
CA GLU A 27 -0.25 -13.27 -9.63
C GLU A 27 0.27 -14.08 -8.43
N MET A 28 -0.60 -14.87 -7.77
CA MET A 28 -0.25 -15.64 -6.59
C MET A 28 0.52 -16.91 -6.92
N ILE A 29 1.70 -17.05 -6.33
CA ILE A 29 2.52 -18.28 -6.39
C ILE A 29 2.24 -19.15 -5.17
N MET A 30 2.15 -18.52 -4.00
CA MET A 30 1.80 -19.17 -2.74
C MET A 30 0.99 -18.23 -1.85
N TYR A 31 -0.08 -18.74 -1.28
CA TYR A 31 -0.92 -18.00 -0.34
C TYR A 31 -1.43 -18.91 0.76
N LYS A 32 -1.84 -18.32 1.86
CA LYS A 32 -2.49 -19.00 2.97
C LYS A 32 -4.00 -18.89 2.82
N LYS A 33 -4.68 -20.02 2.68
CA LYS A 33 -6.14 -20.09 2.69
C LYS A 33 -6.67 -19.94 4.12
N TYR A 34 -7.65 -19.07 4.29
CA TYR A 34 -8.43 -18.95 5.51
C TYR A 34 -9.86 -19.39 5.26
N VAL A 35 -10.51 -19.94 6.26
CA VAL A 35 -11.84 -20.56 6.13
C VAL A 35 -12.69 -20.30 7.36
N VAL A 36 -13.89 -19.80 7.16
CA VAL A 36 -14.85 -19.54 8.23
C VAL A 36 -15.01 -20.75 9.14
N GLY A 37 -14.94 -20.51 10.44
CA GLY A 37 -15.13 -21.54 11.45
C GLY A 37 -13.96 -22.50 11.65
N LEU A 38 -12.91 -22.41 10.83
CA LEU A 38 -11.72 -23.28 10.94
C LEU A 38 -10.44 -22.50 11.20
N LEU A 39 -10.18 -21.45 10.44
CA LEU A 39 -8.95 -20.69 10.52
C LEU A 39 -9.22 -19.23 10.14
N TYR A 40 -8.92 -18.32 11.04
CA TYR A 40 -9.09 -16.87 10.82
C TYR A 40 -7.83 -16.10 11.14
N HIS A 41 -7.88 -14.81 10.86
CA HIS A 41 -6.88 -13.84 11.31
C HIS A 41 -7.56 -12.55 11.79
N ALA A 42 -6.77 -11.57 12.21
CA ALA A 42 -7.27 -10.29 12.71
C ALA A 42 -6.74 -9.10 11.89
N THR A 43 -6.25 -9.31 10.67
CA THR A 43 -5.59 -8.28 9.88
C THR A 43 -6.51 -7.09 9.59
N GLN A 44 -7.76 -7.35 9.24
CA GLN A 44 -8.73 -6.28 8.97
C GLN A 44 -9.03 -5.46 10.24
N ASP A 45 -9.16 -6.13 11.40
CA ASP A 45 -9.43 -5.43 12.65
C ASP A 45 -8.26 -4.52 13.05
N TYR A 46 -7.03 -5.02 13.00
CA TYR A 46 -5.84 -4.22 13.35
C TYR A 46 -5.46 -3.15 12.34
N CYS A 47 -5.77 -3.34 11.08
CA CYS A 47 -5.44 -2.37 10.03
C CYS A 47 -6.58 -1.43 9.70
N CYS A 48 -7.79 -1.93 9.71
CA CYS A 48 -8.97 -1.19 9.25
C CYS A 48 -10.20 -1.33 10.14
N GLY A 49 -10.14 -2.03 11.25
CA GLY A 49 -11.26 -2.23 12.16
C GLY A 49 -11.24 -1.33 13.39
N SER A 50 -11.91 -1.81 14.43
CA SER A 50 -12.08 -1.07 15.69
C SER A 50 -10.81 -0.92 16.53
N THR A 51 -9.85 -1.82 16.34
CA THR A 51 -8.55 -1.82 17.03
C THR A 51 -7.41 -1.24 16.20
N GLN A 52 -7.72 -0.47 15.18
CA GLN A 52 -6.70 0.09 14.31
C GLN A 52 -5.69 0.94 15.07
N THR A 53 -4.44 0.50 15.01
CA THR A 53 -3.28 1.24 15.52
C THR A 53 -2.22 1.46 14.45
N ASN A 54 -2.35 0.77 13.31
CA ASN A 54 -1.38 0.78 12.23
C ASN A 54 -1.68 1.89 11.23
N GLY A 55 -0.63 2.56 10.80
CA GLY A 55 -0.74 3.63 9.81
C GLY A 55 0.51 3.78 8.98
N LEU A 56 0.34 4.35 7.80
CA LEU A 56 1.44 4.69 6.92
C LEU A 56 2.25 5.84 7.50
N SER A 57 3.56 5.74 7.53
CA SER A 57 4.40 6.87 7.91
C SER A 57 4.41 7.93 6.79
N ARG A 58 4.63 9.20 7.16
CA ARG A 58 4.77 10.29 6.18
C ARG A 58 5.88 10.02 5.17
N SER A 59 6.99 9.43 5.60
CA SER A 59 8.08 9.04 4.70
C SER A 59 7.64 7.99 3.68
N ALA A 60 6.79 7.04 4.10
CA ALA A 60 6.25 6.04 3.19
C ALA A 60 5.22 6.66 2.23
N PHE A 61 4.35 7.56 2.71
CA PHE A 61 3.46 8.35 1.86
C PHE A 61 4.22 9.10 0.77
N ASN A 62 5.31 9.77 1.14
CA ASN A 62 6.13 10.55 0.22
C ASN A 62 6.97 9.70 -0.76
N ALA A 63 7.10 8.39 -0.53
CA ALA A 63 7.74 7.49 -1.48
C ALA A 63 6.92 7.25 -2.76
N TYR A 64 5.62 7.44 -2.70
CA TYR A 64 4.75 7.36 -3.88
C TYR A 64 4.98 8.60 -4.76
N LEU A 65 5.27 8.38 -6.03
CA LEU A 65 5.46 9.45 -7.01
C LEU A 65 4.15 10.15 -7.36
N MET A 66 4.25 11.30 -8.00
CA MET A 66 3.11 11.91 -8.69
C MET A 66 2.67 11.03 -9.88
N LYS A 67 1.44 11.17 -10.35
CA LYS A 67 0.91 10.39 -11.51
C LYS A 67 1.76 10.53 -12.77
N ASP A 68 2.43 11.64 -12.94
CA ASP A 68 3.34 11.89 -14.08
C ASP A 68 4.74 11.29 -13.87
N GLY A 69 4.96 10.62 -12.75
CA GLY A 69 6.23 10.02 -12.37
C GLY A 69 7.22 10.97 -11.71
N SER A 70 6.88 12.23 -11.50
CA SER A 70 7.75 13.19 -10.80
C SER A 70 7.75 12.98 -9.29
N LEU A 71 8.77 13.55 -8.62
CA LEU A 71 8.87 13.56 -7.16
C LEU A 71 7.83 14.53 -6.57
N PRO A 72 7.17 14.17 -5.46
CA PRO A 72 6.30 15.10 -4.75
C PRO A 72 7.09 16.23 -4.12
N THR A 73 6.61 17.46 -4.26
CA THR A 73 7.23 18.67 -3.72
C THR A 73 6.22 19.55 -3.00
N GLY A 74 6.69 20.42 -2.11
CA GLY A 74 5.82 21.40 -1.45
C GLY A 74 4.55 20.79 -0.85
N ASP A 75 3.41 21.30 -1.25
CA ASP A 75 2.07 20.87 -0.77
C ASP A 75 1.65 19.48 -1.25
N ASP A 76 2.32 18.94 -2.25
CA ASP A 76 2.09 17.55 -2.70
C ASP A 76 2.57 16.52 -1.68
N LYS A 77 3.46 16.89 -0.78
CA LYS A 77 3.93 16.01 0.28
C LYS A 77 2.83 15.72 1.29
N GLY A 78 2.97 14.59 1.96
CA GLY A 78 2.05 14.21 3.02
C GLY A 78 1.94 15.30 4.09
N ARG A 79 0.71 15.59 4.47
CA ARG A 79 0.41 16.57 5.52
C ARG A 79 0.94 16.10 6.86
N LEU A 80 1.35 17.05 7.70
CA LEU A 80 1.81 16.76 9.05
C LEU A 80 0.65 16.38 9.95
N GLY A 81 0.92 15.50 10.91
CA GLY A 81 -0.09 14.85 11.69
C GLY A 81 -0.37 15.40 13.05
N THR A 82 0.13 16.58 13.40
CA THR A 82 -0.10 17.15 14.73
C THR A 82 -0.89 18.46 14.68
N ALA A 83 -1.68 18.69 15.70
CA ALA A 83 -2.40 19.96 15.86
C ALA A 83 -1.45 21.17 15.91
N ASP A 84 -0.26 20.98 16.48
CA ASP A 84 0.75 22.02 16.66
C ASP A 84 1.42 22.44 15.34
N GLU A 85 1.41 21.57 14.34
CA GLU A 85 1.98 21.83 13.02
C GLU A 85 0.94 22.26 11.98
N GLY A 86 -0.18 22.81 12.44
CA GLY A 86 -1.26 23.19 11.57
C GLY A 86 -1.96 21.98 10.96
N TYR A 87 -1.90 20.84 11.68
CA TYR A 87 -2.73 19.72 11.34
C TYR A 87 -4.14 20.26 11.11
N ASN A 88 -4.37 20.54 9.96
CA ASN A 88 -5.59 20.65 9.21
C ASN A 88 -6.89 20.55 9.97
N ALA A 89 -7.03 21.27 11.04
CA ALA A 89 -8.34 21.51 11.61
C ALA A 89 -9.40 21.85 10.52
N GLY A 90 -8.97 22.23 9.35
CA GLY A 90 -9.82 22.46 8.21
C GLY A 90 -9.66 21.52 6.99
N LYS A 91 -8.75 20.58 7.00
CA LYS A 91 -8.48 19.70 5.83
C LYS A 91 -8.15 18.25 6.19
N PRO A 92 -9.02 17.54 6.92
CA PRO A 92 -8.78 16.12 7.21
C PRO A 92 -8.87 15.25 5.97
N VAL A 93 -9.53 15.71 4.91
CA VAL A 93 -9.66 14.99 3.63
C VAL A 93 -8.39 15.20 2.81
N ILE A 94 -7.86 14.08 2.28
CA ILE A 94 -6.64 14.04 1.47
C ILE A 94 -6.87 13.41 0.09
N ILE A 95 -8.11 13.31 -0.36
CA ILE A 95 -8.46 12.72 -1.66
C ILE A 95 -7.74 13.45 -2.78
N ASP A 96 -7.60 14.77 -2.70
CA ASP A 96 -6.83 15.58 -3.63
C ASP A 96 -5.37 15.13 -3.76
N LEU A 97 -4.74 14.78 -2.64
CA LEU A 97 -3.37 14.25 -2.63
C LEU A 97 -3.32 12.82 -3.21
N LEU A 98 -4.29 11.99 -2.89
CA LEU A 98 -4.34 10.61 -3.39
C LEU A 98 -4.57 10.59 -4.90
N ASP A 99 -5.44 11.45 -5.41
CA ASP A 99 -5.76 11.55 -6.83
C ASP A 99 -4.60 12.04 -7.68
N ALA A 100 -3.68 12.80 -7.09
CA ALA A 100 -2.49 13.31 -7.75
C ALA A 100 -1.31 12.33 -7.76
N ARG A 101 -1.38 11.26 -7.00
CA ARG A 101 -0.28 10.30 -6.76
C ARG A 101 -0.42 9.02 -7.55
N ASP A 102 0.62 8.19 -7.43
CA ASP A 102 0.60 6.79 -7.85
C ASP A 102 -0.70 6.12 -7.39
N PRO A 103 -1.50 5.56 -8.31
CA PRO A 103 -2.82 5.01 -7.99
C PRO A 103 -2.81 3.93 -6.89
N ARG A 104 -1.68 3.27 -6.67
CA ARG A 104 -1.55 2.28 -5.59
C ARG A 104 -1.71 2.90 -4.20
N LEU A 105 -1.36 4.18 -4.03
CA LEU A 105 -1.50 4.86 -2.74
C LEU A 105 -2.96 4.91 -2.29
N ALA A 106 -3.88 5.27 -3.19
CA ALA A 106 -5.32 5.31 -2.90
C ALA A 106 -5.91 3.92 -2.58
N GLN A 107 -5.23 2.84 -3.00
CA GLN A 107 -5.63 1.47 -2.68
C GLN A 107 -5.12 1.00 -1.31
N GLN A 108 -4.27 1.76 -0.66
CA GLN A 108 -3.61 1.35 0.58
C GLN A 108 -4.06 2.10 1.81
N ILE A 109 -4.50 3.34 1.65
CA ILE A 109 -4.87 4.20 2.78
C ILE A 109 -6.21 4.89 2.57
N ASP A 110 -6.77 5.30 3.68
CA ASP A 110 -8.02 6.06 3.75
C ASP A 110 -7.83 7.50 3.21
N GLY A 111 -8.85 8.02 2.55
CA GLY A 111 -8.93 9.40 2.08
C GLY A 111 -9.07 10.45 3.18
N TYR A 112 -9.06 10.03 4.45
CA TYR A 112 -9.13 10.92 5.61
C TYR A 112 -7.89 10.77 6.50
N LEU A 113 -7.44 11.89 7.05
CA LEU A 113 -6.44 11.89 8.11
C LEU A 113 -7.12 11.63 9.45
N GLY A 114 -6.75 10.53 10.11
CA GLY A 114 -7.27 10.17 11.42
C GLY A 114 -6.17 10.10 12.46
N TYR A 115 -6.03 11.14 13.28
CA TYR A 115 -5.04 11.18 14.36
C TYR A 115 -5.63 10.82 15.70
N VAL A 116 -4.78 10.36 16.61
CA VAL A 116 -5.18 10.08 18.00
C VAL A 116 -5.81 11.33 18.60
N GLY A 117 -7.02 11.16 19.14
CA GLY A 117 -7.80 12.27 19.72
C GLY A 117 -8.55 13.14 18.72
N ASN A 118 -8.47 12.86 17.45
CA ASN A 118 -9.15 13.64 16.41
C ASN A 118 -10.62 13.25 16.21
N GLY A 119 -11.04 12.10 16.73
CA GLY A 119 -12.45 11.69 16.72
C GLY A 119 -13.04 11.65 15.31
N ARG A 120 -12.47 10.89 14.39
CA ARG A 120 -13.02 10.75 13.04
C ARG A 120 -13.75 9.44 12.83
N ILE A 121 -14.72 9.48 11.95
CA ILE A 121 -15.38 8.30 11.42
C ILE A 121 -14.54 7.81 10.22
N ARG A 122 -14.18 6.54 10.25
CA ARG A 122 -13.52 5.90 9.11
C ARG A 122 -14.56 5.31 8.17
N TYR A 123 -14.17 5.14 6.93
CA TYR A 123 -15.02 4.51 5.92
C TYR A 123 -16.38 5.14 5.75
N GLU A 124 -16.47 6.45 5.87
CA GLU A 124 -17.71 7.14 5.55
C GLU A 124 -18.20 6.73 4.16
N GLY A 125 -19.43 6.24 4.09
CA GLY A 125 -20.02 5.72 2.85
C GLY A 125 -19.71 4.27 2.51
N MET A 126 -18.91 3.57 3.31
CA MET A 126 -18.74 2.11 3.13
C MET A 126 -19.89 1.32 3.73
N PRO A 127 -20.40 0.29 3.03
CA PRO A 127 -21.48 -0.54 3.55
C PRO A 127 -21.15 -1.16 4.91
N GLY A 128 -22.04 -1.01 5.87
CA GLY A 128 -21.91 -1.61 7.21
C GLY A 128 -20.99 -0.86 8.17
N GLN A 129 -20.61 0.38 7.85
CA GLN A 129 -19.76 1.23 8.69
C GLN A 129 -20.49 2.48 9.23
N GLU A 130 -21.81 2.39 9.36
CA GLU A 130 -22.66 3.51 9.81
C GLU A 130 -22.33 3.97 11.23
N THR A 131 -21.67 3.13 12.01
CA THR A 131 -21.28 3.40 13.39
C THR A 131 -19.82 3.11 13.62
N ALA A 132 -18.97 3.40 12.66
CA ALA A 132 -17.55 3.15 12.81
C ALA A 132 -17.03 3.82 14.09
N ALA A 133 -16.40 3.02 14.94
CA ALA A 133 -15.67 3.54 16.07
C ALA A 133 -14.66 4.58 15.56
N GLU A 134 -14.43 5.60 16.35
CA GLU A 134 -13.41 6.61 16.07
C GLU A 134 -12.04 5.94 16.04
N ASN A 135 -11.64 5.51 14.87
CA ASN A 135 -10.34 4.88 14.69
C ASN A 135 -9.32 5.92 14.29
N THR A 136 -8.38 6.12 15.16
CA THR A 136 -7.32 7.09 14.98
C THR A 136 -5.98 6.38 15.01
N VAL A 137 -5.13 6.70 14.05
CA VAL A 137 -3.78 6.16 13.99
C VAL A 137 -2.77 7.25 14.32
N SER A 138 -1.67 6.88 14.95
CA SER A 138 -0.64 7.84 15.39
C SER A 138 -0.02 8.64 14.24
N THR A 139 -0.03 8.11 13.03
CA THR A 139 0.50 8.77 11.84
C THR A 139 -0.54 9.58 11.06
N GLY A 140 -1.81 9.39 11.36
CA GLY A 140 -2.93 9.97 10.62
C GLY A 140 -3.33 9.25 9.34
N TYR A 141 -2.47 8.42 8.76
CA TYR A 141 -2.70 7.72 7.49
C TYR A 141 -3.18 6.30 7.74
N GLY A 142 -4.49 6.11 7.89
CA GLY A 142 -5.09 4.81 8.19
C GLY A 142 -5.03 3.84 7.01
N ILE A 143 -4.68 2.59 7.29
CA ILE A 143 -4.54 1.54 6.27
C ILE A 143 -5.92 0.99 5.88
N THR A 144 -6.16 0.85 4.59
CA THR A 144 -7.37 0.22 4.02
C THR A 144 -7.05 -0.94 3.08
N LYS A 145 -5.78 -1.20 2.84
CA LYS A 145 -5.30 -2.23 1.89
C LYS A 145 -5.97 -3.59 2.08
N PHE A 146 -6.16 -3.99 3.33
CA PHE A 146 -6.68 -5.32 3.71
C PHE A 146 -8.19 -5.33 3.93
N ASP A 147 -8.87 -4.21 3.74
CA ASP A 147 -10.31 -4.15 3.97
C ASP A 147 -11.07 -4.84 2.83
N GLU A 148 -11.85 -5.84 3.20
CA GLU A 148 -12.71 -6.58 2.31
C GLU A 148 -14.16 -6.12 2.54
N PRO A 149 -14.75 -5.31 1.64
CA PRO A 149 -16.01 -4.63 1.90
C PRO A 149 -17.24 -5.55 1.92
N VAL A 150 -17.15 -6.75 1.33
CA VAL A 150 -18.27 -7.72 1.32
C VAL A 150 -18.41 -8.43 2.65
N THR A 151 -17.34 -8.56 3.42
CA THR A 151 -17.39 -9.15 4.75
C THR A 151 -18.24 -8.27 5.67
N PRO A 152 -19.29 -8.83 6.32
CA PRO A 152 -20.12 -8.07 7.26
C PRO A 152 -19.28 -7.37 8.33
N SER A 153 -19.64 -6.14 8.69
CA SER A 153 -18.87 -5.30 9.61
C SER A 153 -18.54 -5.97 10.95
N LYS A 154 -19.48 -6.77 11.48
CA LYS A 154 -19.28 -7.53 12.71
C LYS A 154 -18.10 -8.52 12.65
N PHE A 155 -17.78 -9.04 11.47
CA PHE A 155 -16.65 -9.94 11.27
C PHE A 155 -15.37 -9.18 10.94
N ARG A 156 -15.48 -8.05 10.25
CA ARG A 156 -14.32 -7.18 9.99
C ARG A 156 -13.76 -6.57 11.26
N GLN A 157 -14.61 -6.27 12.22
CA GLN A 157 -14.24 -5.65 13.51
C GLN A 157 -13.96 -6.66 14.61
N ALA A 158 -14.23 -7.94 14.37
CA ALA A 158 -14.01 -8.97 15.36
C ALA A 158 -12.60 -9.54 15.26
N THR A 159 -11.89 -9.55 16.37
CA THR A 159 -10.63 -10.29 16.49
C THR A 159 -10.88 -11.74 16.09
N ASN A 160 -10.04 -12.29 15.21
CA ASN A 160 -10.21 -13.63 14.63
C ASN A 160 -11.51 -13.83 13.81
N GLY A 161 -12.04 -12.76 13.23
CA GLY A 161 -13.21 -12.82 12.36
C GLY A 161 -12.91 -12.67 10.87
N ASN A 162 -11.65 -12.44 10.51
CA ASN A 162 -11.25 -12.20 9.14
C ASN A 162 -10.81 -13.49 8.45
N GLU A 163 -11.17 -13.61 7.19
CA GLU A 163 -10.95 -14.82 6.39
C GLU A 163 -10.44 -14.53 4.98
N THR A 164 -10.01 -13.29 4.72
CA THR A 164 -9.31 -13.00 3.45
C THR A 164 -8.06 -13.83 3.35
N ASP A 165 -7.81 -14.38 2.16
CA ASP A 165 -6.60 -15.17 1.93
C ASP A 165 -5.34 -14.31 2.06
N GLY A 166 -4.29 -14.86 2.67
CA GLY A 166 -3.04 -14.15 2.90
C GLY A 166 -2.00 -14.45 1.84
N PRO A 167 -1.58 -13.49 1.01
CA PRO A 167 -0.47 -13.69 0.09
C PRO A 167 0.82 -13.99 0.86
N ILE A 168 1.60 -14.97 0.40
CA ILE A 168 2.89 -15.34 0.98
C ILE A 168 4.01 -15.06 -0.01
N PHE A 169 3.79 -15.39 -1.29
CA PHE A 169 4.77 -15.20 -2.35
C PHE A 169 4.05 -15.02 -3.70
N TRP A 170 4.40 -13.99 -4.44
CA TRP A 170 3.70 -13.64 -5.67
C TRP A 170 4.61 -13.01 -6.73
N LEU A 171 4.09 -12.88 -7.95
CA LEU A 171 4.86 -12.52 -9.13
C LEU A 171 5.55 -11.15 -9.03
N ALA A 172 4.90 -10.17 -8.39
CA ALA A 172 5.49 -8.84 -8.25
C ALA A 172 6.81 -8.88 -7.46
N GLU A 173 6.89 -9.70 -6.42
CA GLU A 173 8.13 -9.89 -5.64
C GLU A 173 9.24 -10.47 -6.52
N ILE A 174 8.94 -11.47 -7.35
CA ILE A 174 9.91 -12.04 -8.30
C ILE A 174 10.40 -10.98 -9.29
N ILE A 175 9.51 -10.16 -9.82
CA ILE A 175 9.85 -9.08 -10.75
C ILE A 175 10.79 -8.07 -10.07
N LEU A 176 10.51 -7.71 -8.81
CA LEU A 176 11.34 -6.79 -8.04
C LEU A 176 12.72 -7.39 -7.72
N ASN A 177 12.78 -8.66 -7.32
CA ASN A 177 14.05 -9.34 -7.09
C ASN A 177 14.92 -9.37 -8.36
N ASN A 178 14.30 -9.61 -9.51
CA ASN A 178 14.97 -9.60 -10.80
C ASN A 178 15.42 -8.16 -11.19
N ALA A 179 14.59 -7.15 -10.93
CA ALA A 179 14.96 -5.75 -11.16
C ALA A 179 16.19 -5.34 -10.34
N GLU A 180 16.19 -5.71 -9.05
CA GLU A 180 17.29 -5.41 -8.14
C GLU A 180 18.59 -6.10 -8.58
N ALA A 181 18.52 -7.38 -8.91
CA ALA A 181 19.68 -8.11 -9.42
C ALA A 181 20.29 -7.46 -10.67
N TYR A 182 19.47 -7.01 -11.62
CA TYR A 182 19.95 -6.29 -12.80
C TYR A 182 20.51 -4.91 -12.46
N ALA A 183 19.93 -4.20 -11.50
CA ALA A 183 20.42 -2.91 -11.06
C ALA A 183 21.82 -3.04 -10.40
N GLU A 184 22.02 -4.05 -9.56
CA GLU A 184 23.33 -4.35 -8.95
C GLU A 184 24.38 -4.76 -9.98
N LEU A 185 23.97 -5.38 -11.07
CA LEU A 185 24.84 -5.70 -12.21
C LEU A 185 25.07 -4.50 -13.14
N GLY A 186 24.52 -3.32 -12.85
CA GLY A 186 24.60 -2.13 -13.69
C GLY A 186 23.80 -2.23 -15.00
N ASN A 187 22.89 -3.18 -15.14
CA ASN A 187 22.07 -3.35 -16.34
C ASN A 187 20.77 -2.56 -16.21
N GLU A 188 20.86 -1.24 -16.42
CA GLU A 188 19.72 -0.32 -16.32
C GLU A 188 18.54 -0.73 -17.20
N ALA A 189 18.79 -1.13 -18.45
CA ALA A 189 17.73 -1.49 -19.40
C ALA A 189 16.88 -2.66 -18.88
N LYS A 190 17.50 -3.69 -18.32
CA LYS A 190 16.79 -4.86 -17.78
C LYS A 190 16.12 -4.56 -16.44
N ALA A 191 16.76 -3.75 -15.59
CA ALA A 191 16.14 -3.28 -14.36
C ALA A 191 14.86 -2.48 -14.68
N ALA A 192 14.95 -1.52 -15.59
CA ALA A 192 13.82 -0.69 -16.03
C ALA A 192 12.72 -1.53 -16.70
N GLU A 193 13.05 -2.53 -17.51
CA GLU A 193 12.07 -3.45 -18.11
C GLU A 193 11.19 -4.12 -17.04
N ASN A 194 11.79 -4.58 -15.95
CA ASN A 194 11.07 -5.22 -14.86
C ASN A 194 10.22 -4.22 -14.07
N ILE A 195 10.78 -3.08 -13.68
CA ILE A 195 10.04 -2.02 -12.97
C ILE A 195 8.84 -1.55 -13.80
N ASN A 196 9.02 -1.37 -15.11
CA ASN A 196 7.96 -0.89 -15.99
C ASN A 196 6.77 -1.86 -16.12
N LYS A 197 6.94 -3.16 -15.85
CA LYS A 197 5.81 -4.10 -15.77
C LYS A 197 4.87 -3.73 -14.62
N LEU A 198 5.43 -3.42 -13.45
CA LEU A 198 4.65 -3.04 -12.26
C LEU A 198 4.03 -1.64 -12.44
N ARG A 199 4.81 -0.69 -12.96
CA ARG A 199 4.33 0.67 -13.25
C ARG A 199 3.20 0.66 -14.28
N ALA A 200 3.33 -0.10 -15.35
CA ALA A 200 2.27 -0.23 -16.36
C ALA A 200 0.97 -0.79 -15.76
N ARG A 201 1.06 -1.84 -14.92
CA ARG A 201 -0.08 -2.38 -14.19
C ARG A 201 -0.75 -1.30 -13.32
N ALA A 202 0.05 -0.49 -12.62
CA ALA A 202 -0.43 0.57 -11.75
C ALA A 202 -0.95 1.83 -12.49
N GLY A 203 -0.79 1.90 -13.82
CA GLY A 203 -1.12 3.10 -14.59
C GLY A 203 -0.10 4.23 -14.46
N MET A 204 1.13 3.89 -14.05
CA MET A 204 2.24 4.83 -13.91
C MET A 204 3.08 4.91 -15.20
N PRO A 205 3.72 6.06 -15.48
CA PRO A 205 4.65 6.18 -16.60
C PRO A 205 5.91 5.31 -16.37
N THR A 206 6.63 5.06 -17.45
CA THR A 206 7.89 4.30 -17.41
C THR A 206 8.91 4.94 -16.46
N LEU A 207 9.81 4.10 -15.95
CA LEU A 207 10.89 4.51 -15.06
C LEU A 207 11.68 5.68 -15.66
N LYS A 208 11.83 6.71 -14.84
CA LYS A 208 12.72 7.85 -15.08
C LYS A 208 13.62 7.97 -13.87
N LEU A 209 14.93 7.94 -14.09
CA LEU A 209 15.87 8.16 -13.02
C LEU A 209 15.81 9.62 -12.56
N GLN A 210 15.79 9.82 -11.25
CA GLN A 210 15.66 11.12 -10.64
C GLN A 210 16.65 11.28 -9.50
N ASN A 211 17.29 12.44 -9.42
CA ASN A 211 18.09 12.81 -8.26
C ASN A 211 17.15 13.15 -7.09
N ASP A 212 16.81 12.13 -6.30
CA ASP A 212 15.90 12.29 -5.17
C ASP A 212 16.66 12.77 -3.93
N PRO A 213 16.30 13.94 -3.37
CA PRO A 213 16.89 14.41 -2.11
C PRO A 213 16.70 13.44 -0.92
N ALA A 214 15.75 12.52 -1.00
CA ALA A 214 15.56 11.49 0.02
C ALA A 214 16.56 10.33 -0.09
N ASN A 215 17.36 10.27 -1.15
CA ASN A 215 18.45 9.30 -1.31
C ASN A 215 19.64 9.67 -0.42
N ASN A 216 19.47 9.54 0.88
CA ASN A 216 20.49 9.81 1.87
C ASN A 216 21.49 8.65 2.06
N MET A 217 21.29 7.53 1.37
CA MET A 217 22.15 6.35 1.42
C MET A 217 23.31 6.42 0.41
N GLY A 218 23.30 7.41 -0.49
CA GLY A 218 24.34 7.59 -1.50
C GLY A 218 24.43 6.47 -2.55
N VAL A 219 23.35 5.70 -2.72
CA VAL A 219 23.27 4.69 -3.79
C VAL A 219 22.99 5.37 -5.14
N SER A 220 23.24 4.66 -6.25
CA SER A 220 22.90 5.18 -7.58
C SER A 220 21.40 5.43 -7.72
N ASP A 221 21.01 6.38 -8.58
CA ASP A 221 19.61 6.69 -8.84
C ASP A 221 18.83 5.45 -9.31
N LEU A 222 19.47 4.56 -10.07
CA LEU A 222 18.87 3.29 -10.49
C LEU A 222 18.52 2.40 -9.28
N ILE A 223 19.46 2.16 -8.39
CA ILE A 223 19.23 1.35 -7.18
C ILE A 223 18.17 2.02 -6.29
N TRP A 224 18.23 3.36 -6.17
CA TRP A 224 17.25 4.10 -5.39
C TRP A 224 15.83 3.94 -5.94
N GLU A 225 15.65 4.05 -7.27
CA GLU A 225 14.33 3.86 -7.90
C GLU A 225 13.82 2.42 -7.79
N VAL A 226 14.69 1.41 -7.90
CA VAL A 226 14.31 0.00 -7.68
C VAL A 226 13.84 -0.20 -6.23
N ARG A 227 14.56 0.34 -5.26
CA ARG A 227 14.18 0.27 -3.83
C ARG A 227 12.90 1.03 -3.53
N ARG A 228 12.67 2.16 -4.21
CA ARG A 228 11.41 2.89 -4.13
C ARG A 228 10.25 2.06 -4.66
N GLU A 229 10.40 1.47 -5.84
CA GLU A 229 9.36 0.64 -6.45
C GLU A 229 9.03 -0.56 -5.55
N ARG A 230 10.03 -1.23 -5.00
CA ARG A 230 9.84 -2.30 -4.01
C ARG A 230 9.06 -1.80 -2.79
N ARG A 231 9.45 -0.66 -2.24
CA ARG A 231 8.78 -0.07 -1.09
C ARG A 231 7.31 0.26 -1.36
N VAL A 232 7.00 0.78 -2.54
CA VAL A 232 5.64 1.15 -2.94
C VAL A 232 4.79 -0.09 -3.22
N GLU A 233 5.33 -1.04 -3.96
CA GLU A 233 4.64 -2.25 -4.37
C GLU A 233 4.34 -3.17 -3.18
N LEU A 234 5.31 -3.39 -2.31
CA LEU A 234 5.23 -4.32 -1.18
C LEU A 234 4.93 -3.59 0.16
N MET A 235 4.25 -2.44 0.09
CA MET A 235 3.88 -1.69 1.30
C MET A 235 2.95 -2.51 2.18
N PHE A 236 3.27 -2.64 3.46
CA PHE A 236 2.58 -3.46 4.46
C PHE A 236 2.62 -4.97 4.23
N ASP A 237 3.46 -5.45 3.33
CA ASP A 237 3.61 -6.87 3.13
C ASP A 237 4.44 -7.52 4.24
N LEU A 238 4.06 -8.72 4.58
CA LEU A 238 4.58 -9.49 5.71
C LEU A 238 6.11 -9.50 5.77
N ASN A 239 6.69 -8.65 6.60
CA ASN A 239 8.13 -8.58 6.86
C ASN A 239 9.04 -8.20 5.66
N ASP A 240 8.52 -7.97 4.45
CA ASP A 240 9.37 -7.61 3.32
C ASP A 240 10.25 -6.40 3.62
N ARG A 241 9.68 -5.38 4.28
CA ARG A 241 10.44 -4.19 4.62
C ARG A 241 11.64 -4.46 5.52
N TYR A 242 11.52 -5.38 6.46
CA TYR A 242 12.63 -5.79 7.32
C TYR A 242 13.75 -6.43 6.49
N TRP A 243 13.42 -7.40 5.67
CA TRP A 243 14.39 -8.10 4.80
C TRP A 243 14.98 -7.21 3.72
N SER A 244 14.22 -6.22 3.24
CA SER A 244 14.70 -5.24 2.26
C SER A 244 15.67 -4.21 2.85
N LEU A 245 15.85 -4.16 4.17
CA LEU A 245 16.73 -3.20 4.86
C LEU A 245 18.06 -3.80 5.30
N ILE A 246 18.20 -5.12 5.28
CA ILE A 246 19.42 -5.86 5.64
C ILE A 246 20.10 -6.46 4.42
#